data_85a91f352eafc6a68fbca0f4c3be7101
#
_entry.id   85a91f352eafc6a68fbca0f4c3be7101
#
_cell.length_a   1.000
_cell.length_b   1.000
_cell.length_c   1.000
_cell.angle_alpha   90.00
_cell.angle_beta   90.00
_cell.angle_gamma   90.00
#
_symmetry.space_group_name_H-M   'P 1'
#
loop_
_entity.id
_entity.type
_entity.pdbx_description
1 polymer ?
#
loop_
_entity_poly.entity_id
_entity_poly.type
_entity_poly.pdbx_seq_one_letter_code
_entity_poly.pdbx_strand_id
1 'polypeptide(L)'
;MKKLMGLIAIVMLLLSACGSQEGFETVTIDGIQKKVEEGYSVLDVREPSEFEAGHIRAASNKPLSDLQQDNFEGLDTDGKYIVICQSGNRSKQASDLLSEEYYNVVNVSEGMSSWTGEIE
;
A
#
# COMPACT_ATOMS: atom_id res chain seq x y z
N MET A 1 0.13 37.52 -41.13
CA MET A 1 0.66 37.16 -40.90
C MET A 1 0.97 37.01 -39.69
N LYS A 2 1.06 36.90 -39.00
CA LYS A 2 1.50 36.80 -38.08
C LYS A 2 0.83 36.37 -37.00
N LYS A 3 0.48 36.12 -36.38
CA LYS A 3 -0.08 35.85 -35.47
C LYS A 3 -0.11 34.60 -35.06
N LEU A 4 0.01 33.83 -34.82
CA LEU A 4 -0.04 32.60 -34.54
C LEU A 4 0.73 32.33 -33.43
N MET A 5 1.21 32.97 -32.74
CA MET A 5 1.99 32.68 -31.82
C MET A 5 1.36 32.44 -30.57
N GLY A 6 0.78 32.55 -29.85
CA GLY A 6 0.28 32.44 -28.61
C GLY A 6 -0.33 31.20 -28.15
N LEU A 7 -0.44 30.31 -29.01
CA LEU A 7 -1.02 29.16 -28.62
C LEU A 7 -0.23 28.22 -27.86
N ILE A 8 0.97 28.27 -27.78
CA ILE A 8 1.70 27.30 -27.19
C ILE A 8 1.79 27.28 -25.72
N ALA A 9 1.57 28.33 -25.10
CA ALA A 9 1.81 28.40 -23.70
C ALA A 9 0.88 27.66 -22.82
N ILE A 10 -0.24 27.29 -23.32
CA ILE A 10 -1.21 26.75 -22.46
C ILE A 10 -0.98 25.35 -22.05
N VAL A 11 -0.28 24.64 -22.81
CA VAL A 11 -0.19 23.24 -22.51
C VAL A 11 0.62 22.88 -21.29
N MET A 12 1.48 23.73 -20.88
CA MET A 12 2.31 23.36 -19.82
C MET A 12 1.71 23.27 -18.49
N LEU A 13 0.66 23.87 -18.25
CA LEU A 13 0.12 23.87 -16.99
C LEU A 13 -0.46 22.60 -16.51
N LEU A 14 -0.76 21.72 -17.35
CA LEU A 14 -1.44 20.55 -16.90
C LEU A 14 -0.60 19.54 -16.23
N LEU A 15 0.70 19.65 -16.33
CA LEU A 15 1.50 18.64 -15.78
C LEU A 15 1.78 18.74 -14.32
N SER A 16 1.59 19.86 -13.75
CA SER A 16 2.01 19.99 -12.37
C SER A 16 1.08 19.34 -11.40
N ALA A 17 -0.04 18.89 -11.83
CA ALA A 17 -0.98 18.39 -10.87
C ALA A 17 -0.71 16.98 -10.42
N CYS A 18 0.19 16.29 -11.05
CA CYS A 18 0.36 14.91 -10.74
C CYS A 18 1.48 14.59 -9.84
N GLY A 19 2.14 15.53 -9.32
CA GLY A 19 3.39 15.27 -8.69
C GLY A 19 3.35 14.58 -7.38
N SER A 20 2.28 14.56 -6.69
CA SER A 20 2.29 14.03 -5.36
C SER A 20 1.53 12.74 -5.22
N GLN A 21 1.20 12.09 -6.31
CA GLN A 21 0.40 10.92 -6.20
C GLN A 21 1.17 9.73 -5.74
N GLU A 22 0.69 9.04 -4.77
CA GLU A 22 1.20 7.73 -4.42
C GLU A 22 0.45 6.71 -5.24
N GLY A 23 1.04 5.58 -5.52
CA GLY A 23 0.40 4.56 -6.32
C GLY A 23 -0.62 3.73 -5.56
N PHE A 24 -1.02 4.14 -4.38
CA PHE A 24 -1.93 3.37 -3.55
C PHE A 24 -2.73 4.30 -2.64
N GLU A 25 -3.85 3.78 -2.17
CA GLU A 25 -4.71 4.45 -1.21
C GLU A 25 -4.20 4.14 0.20
N THR A 26 -4.40 5.06 1.15
CA THR A 26 -4.11 4.82 2.55
C THR A 26 -5.42 4.91 3.34
N VAL A 27 -5.66 3.94 4.20
CA VAL A 27 -6.83 3.93 5.06
C VAL A 27 -6.40 3.89 6.51
N THR A 28 -7.31 4.22 7.42
CA THR A 28 -7.05 4.10 8.85
C THR A 28 -7.30 2.65 9.28
N ILE A 29 -6.94 2.34 10.52
CA ILE A 29 -7.12 0.99 11.04
C ILE A 29 -8.60 0.59 10.98
N ASP A 30 -9.51 1.53 11.13
CA ASP A 30 -10.94 1.24 11.07
C ASP A 30 -11.41 0.89 9.65
N GLY A 31 -10.64 1.19 8.64
CA GLY A 31 -11.01 0.89 7.26
C GLY A 31 -10.71 -0.52 6.82
N ILE A 32 -10.01 -1.29 7.64
CA ILE A 32 -9.61 -2.65 7.26
C ILE A 32 -10.82 -3.53 6.99
N GLN A 33 -11.79 -3.51 7.88
CA GLN A 33 -12.96 -4.39 7.76
C GLN A 33 -13.69 -4.17 6.45
N LYS A 34 -13.87 -2.92 6.07
CA LYS A 34 -14.55 -2.62 4.83
C LYS A 34 -13.77 -3.13 3.63
N LYS A 35 -12.46 -2.98 3.65
CA LYS A 35 -11.63 -3.46 2.55
C LYS A 35 -11.64 -4.98 2.44
N VAL A 36 -11.66 -5.67 3.58
CA VAL A 36 -11.79 -7.12 3.56
C VAL A 36 -13.11 -7.52 2.89
N GLU A 37 -14.18 -6.80 3.19
CA GLU A 37 -15.48 -7.07 2.57
C GLU A 37 -15.45 -6.81 1.07
N GLU A 38 -14.57 -5.94 0.62
CA GLU A 38 -14.39 -5.65 -0.81
C GLU A 38 -13.45 -6.62 -1.50
N GLY A 39 -12.97 -7.63 -0.81
CA GLY A 39 -12.14 -8.66 -1.41
C GLY A 39 -10.65 -8.53 -1.16
N TYR A 40 -10.23 -7.60 -0.32
CA TYR A 40 -8.81 -7.45 0.00
C TYR A 40 -8.40 -8.45 1.07
N SER A 41 -7.16 -8.89 1.02
CA SER A 41 -6.57 -9.75 2.04
C SER A 41 -5.53 -8.97 2.83
N VAL A 42 -5.41 -9.24 4.11
CA VAL A 42 -4.45 -8.53 4.95
C VAL A 42 -3.06 -9.13 4.75
N LEU A 43 -2.10 -8.26 4.46
CA LEU A 43 -0.70 -8.64 4.31
C LEU A 43 0.12 -7.92 5.38
N ASP A 44 0.64 -8.70 6.31
CA ASP A 44 1.43 -8.17 7.43
C ASP A 44 2.89 -8.17 6.99
N VAL A 45 3.50 -7.00 6.96
CA VAL A 45 4.87 -6.86 6.46
C VAL A 45 5.89 -6.71 7.58
N ARG A 46 5.47 -7.08 8.83
CA ARG A 46 6.40 -7.13 9.95
C ARG A 46 7.31 -8.34 9.81
N GLU A 47 8.30 -8.43 10.65
CA GLU A 47 9.18 -9.60 10.65
C GLU A 47 8.44 -10.83 11.15
N PRO A 48 8.87 -12.03 10.75
CA PRO A 48 8.16 -13.25 11.14
C PRO A 48 7.97 -13.41 12.64
N SER A 49 8.93 -12.99 13.45
CA SER A 49 8.79 -13.13 14.92
C SER A 49 7.68 -12.24 15.45
N GLU A 50 7.50 -11.07 14.87
CA GLU A 50 6.40 -10.18 15.28
C GLU A 50 5.08 -10.79 14.86
N PHE A 51 5.01 -11.32 13.65
CA PHE A 51 3.81 -11.94 13.13
C PHE A 51 3.40 -13.14 13.99
N GLU A 52 4.35 -13.97 14.35
CA GLU A 52 4.07 -15.15 15.17
C GLU A 52 3.59 -14.80 16.57
N ALA A 53 4.02 -13.66 17.09
CA ALA A 53 3.59 -13.22 18.41
C ALA A 53 2.13 -12.78 18.43
N GLY A 54 1.53 -12.54 17.29
CA GLY A 54 0.13 -12.17 17.18
C GLY A 54 -0.10 -11.35 15.93
N HIS A 55 -1.10 -11.72 15.15
CA HIS A 55 -1.41 -11.03 13.90
C HIS A 55 -2.91 -11.02 13.66
N ILE A 56 -3.37 -10.20 12.74
CA ILE A 56 -4.78 -10.16 12.38
C ILE A 56 -5.19 -11.50 11.83
N ARG A 57 -6.34 -11.99 12.28
CA ARG A 57 -6.85 -13.28 11.84
C ARG A 57 -6.90 -13.34 10.33
N ALA A 58 -6.42 -14.44 9.78
CA ALA A 58 -6.36 -14.70 8.34
C ALA A 58 -5.33 -13.87 7.57
N ALA A 59 -4.50 -13.09 8.24
CA ALA A 59 -3.44 -12.34 7.56
C ALA A 59 -2.32 -13.26 7.11
N SER A 60 -1.66 -12.90 6.02
CA SER A 60 -0.43 -13.54 5.58
C SER A 60 0.75 -12.67 5.96
N ASN A 61 1.93 -13.25 6.05
CA ASN A 61 3.14 -12.52 6.37
C ASN A 61 4.08 -12.45 5.17
N LYS A 62 4.49 -11.25 4.81
CA LYS A 62 5.53 -11.05 3.81
C LYS A 62 6.40 -9.90 4.30
N PRO A 63 7.49 -10.19 4.99
CA PRO A 63 8.28 -9.12 5.62
C PRO A 63 8.78 -8.08 4.63
N LEU A 64 8.82 -6.84 5.07
CA LEU A 64 9.35 -5.75 4.26
C LEU A 64 10.75 -6.08 3.75
N SER A 65 11.56 -6.76 4.56
CA SER A 65 12.92 -7.11 4.17
C SER A 65 12.94 -8.01 2.92
N ASP A 66 11.96 -8.88 2.77
CA ASP A 66 11.85 -9.69 1.56
C ASP A 66 11.55 -8.81 0.35
N LEU A 67 10.61 -7.90 0.49
CA LEU A 67 10.22 -7.02 -0.61
C LEU A 67 11.38 -6.10 -1.03
N GLN A 68 12.18 -5.69 -0.07
CA GLN A 68 13.35 -4.87 -0.36
C GLN A 68 14.42 -5.62 -1.14
N GLN A 69 14.35 -6.93 -1.13
CA GLN A 69 15.27 -7.78 -1.88
C GLN A 69 14.60 -8.33 -3.14
N ASP A 70 13.52 -7.71 -3.55
CA ASP A 70 12.75 -8.10 -4.74
C ASP A 70 12.19 -9.51 -4.66
N ASN A 71 11.93 -9.98 -3.44
CA ASN A 71 11.32 -11.29 -3.24
C ASN A 71 9.82 -11.13 -3.06
N PHE A 72 9.07 -11.37 -4.11
CA PHE A 72 7.61 -11.29 -4.10
C PHE A 72 6.96 -12.68 -4.13
N GLU A 73 7.74 -13.71 -3.87
CA GLU A 73 7.24 -15.07 -3.97
C GLU A 73 6.06 -15.31 -3.03
N GLY A 74 5.07 -16.00 -3.48
CA GLY A 74 3.88 -16.29 -2.68
C GLY A 74 2.77 -15.26 -2.79
N LEU A 75 3.04 -14.12 -3.41
CA LEU A 75 2.01 -13.12 -3.61
C LEU A 75 1.31 -13.33 -4.94
N ASP A 76 0.01 -13.03 -4.96
CA ASP A 76 -0.81 -13.19 -6.14
C ASP A 76 -0.85 -11.87 -6.89
N THR A 77 -0.41 -11.85 -8.14
CA THR A 77 -0.39 -10.62 -8.93
C THR A 77 -1.79 -10.09 -9.22
N ASP A 78 -2.80 -10.95 -9.12
CA ASP A 78 -4.19 -10.51 -9.27
C ASP A 78 -4.85 -10.25 -7.93
N GLY A 79 -4.13 -10.42 -6.83
CA GLY A 79 -4.67 -10.22 -5.51
C GLY A 79 -4.79 -8.76 -5.14
N LYS A 80 -5.56 -8.50 -4.09
CA LYS A 80 -5.74 -7.16 -3.53
C LYS A 80 -5.32 -7.24 -2.08
N TYR A 81 -4.38 -6.41 -1.68
CA TYR A 81 -3.76 -6.53 -0.37
C TYR A 81 -3.92 -5.28 0.48
N ILE A 82 -4.24 -5.48 1.76
CA ILE A 82 -4.22 -4.43 2.77
C ILE A 82 -2.90 -4.60 3.50
N VAL A 83 -2.01 -3.63 3.41
CA VAL A 83 -0.64 -3.75 3.91
C VAL A 83 -0.54 -3.10 5.28
N ILE A 84 -0.14 -3.88 6.28
CA ILE A 84 -0.07 -3.42 7.66
C ILE A 84 1.26 -3.77 8.29
N CYS A 85 1.74 -2.91 9.18
CA CYS A 85 2.91 -3.19 10.00
C CYS A 85 2.59 -2.84 11.45
N GLN A 86 3.58 -2.51 12.28
CA GLN A 86 3.34 -2.23 13.68
C GLN A 86 2.84 -0.81 13.91
N SER A 87 3.41 0.18 13.24
CA SER A 87 3.09 1.58 13.50
C SER A 87 2.89 2.44 12.25
N GLY A 88 2.86 1.84 11.08
CA GLY A 88 2.55 2.56 9.85
C GLY A 88 3.73 2.91 8.97
N ASN A 89 4.96 2.77 9.45
CA ASN A 89 6.12 3.18 8.70
C ASN A 89 6.58 2.13 7.69
N ARG A 90 6.73 0.91 8.11
CA ARG A 90 7.15 -0.17 7.20
C ARG A 90 6.09 -0.48 6.17
N SER A 91 4.81 -0.35 6.53
CA SER A 91 3.73 -0.64 5.59
C SER A 91 3.72 0.37 4.45
N LYS A 92 4.07 1.62 4.72
CA LYS A 92 4.14 2.60 3.66
C LYS A 92 5.26 2.25 2.69
N GLN A 93 6.41 1.87 3.19
CA GLN A 93 7.54 1.45 2.34
C GLN A 93 7.17 0.22 1.52
N ALA A 94 6.52 -0.75 2.16
CA ALA A 94 6.10 -1.98 1.48
C ALA A 94 5.07 -1.67 0.40
N SER A 95 4.14 -0.77 0.68
CA SER A 95 3.11 -0.39 -0.28
C SER A 95 3.74 0.28 -1.51
N ASP A 96 4.76 1.11 -1.30
CA ASP A 96 5.49 1.69 -2.42
C ASP A 96 6.12 0.61 -3.29
N LEU A 97 6.80 -0.34 -2.69
CA LEU A 97 7.47 -1.40 -3.45
C LEU A 97 6.47 -2.27 -4.19
N LEU A 98 5.38 -2.62 -3.54
CA LEU A 98 4.35 -3.45 -4.16
C LEU A 98 3.63 -2.71 -5.29
N SER A 99 3.35 -1.45 -5.08
CA SER A 99 2.68 -0.64 -6.08
C SER A 99 3.56 -0.49 -7.33
N GLU A 100 4.87 -0.35 -7.15
CA GLU A 100 5.81 -0.26 -8.26
C GLU A 100 5.83 -1.54 -9.10
N GLU A 101 5.47 -2.67 -8.48
CA GLU A 101 5.38 -3.94 -9.18
C GLU A 101 3.95 -4.23 -9.63
N TYR A 102 3.11 -3.22 -9.61
CA TYR A 102 1.72 -3.27 -10.10
C TYR A 102 0.77 -4.14 -9.28
N TYR A 103 1.12 -4.42 -8.03
CA TYR A 103 0.18 -5.07 -7.13
C TYR A 103 -0.88 -4.07 -6.69
N ASN A 104 -2.09 -4.56 -6.44
CA ASN A 104 -3.17 -3.72 -5.98
C ASN A 104 -3.12 -3.67 -4.46
N VAL A 105 -2.74 -2.54 -3.89
CA VAL A 105 -2.53 -2.44 -2.46
C VAL A 105 -3.21 -1.22 -1.86
N VAL A 106 -3.56 -1.35 -0.60
CA VAL A 106 -4.06 -0.28 0.25
C VAL A 106 -3.15 -0.29 1.47
N ASN A 107 -2.63 0.84 1.85
CA ASN A 107 -1.77 0.98 3.02
C ASN A 107 -2.60 1.31 4.26
N VAL A 108 -2.21 0.80 5.43
CA VAL A 108 -2.85 1.17 6.68
C VAL A 108 -1.95 2.17 7.40
N SER A 109 -2.51 3.32 7.76
CA SER A 109 -1.71 4.41 8.32
C SER A 109 -1.21 4.15 9.73
N GLU A 110 -1.97 3.38 10.55
CA GLU A 110 -1.52 3.12 11.90
C GLU A 110 -0.80 1.79 12.00
N GLY A 111 -1.34 0.78 12.33
CA GLY A 111 -0.69 -0.52 12.41
C GLY A 111 -1.22 -1.34 13.54
N MET A 112 -0.54 -2.44 13.82
CA MET A 112 -0.96 -3.39 14.85
C MET A 112 -1.07 -2.77 16.22
N SER A 113 -0.30 -1.71 16.48
CA SER A 113 -0.39 -1.02 17.77
C SER A 113 -1.78 -0.43 18.03
N SER A 114 -2.56 -0.19 16.98
CA SER A 114 -3.91 0.36 17.10
C SER A 114 -5.00 -0.67 16.83
N TRP A 115 -4.64 -1.90 16.53
CA TRP A 115 -5.63 -2.92 16.18
C TRP A 115 -6.31 -3.47 17.43
N THR A 116 -7.61 -3.54 17.44
CA THR A 116 -8.38 -4.04 18.58
C THR A 116 -9.25 -5.23 18.20
N GLY A 117 -9.13 -5.71 16.99
CA GLY A 117 -9.93 -6.86 16.56
C GLY A 117 -9.30 -8.19 16.93
N GLU A 118 -9.77 -9.25 16.31
CA GLU A 118 -9.29 -10.58 16.61
C GLU A 118 -7.87 -10.81 16.09
N ILE A 119 -7.10 -11.57 16.84
CA ILE A 119 -5.76 -11.95 16.43
C ILE A 119 -5.60 -13.45 16.57
N GLU A 120 -4.65 -13.98 15.87
CA GLU A 120 -4.28 -15.39 16.02
C GLU A 120 -2.77 -15.57 16.01
#